data_4404cc6981189fe5e6aa9dd78ed27601
#
_entry.id   4404cc6981189fe5e6aa9dd78ed27601
#
_cell.length_a   1.000
_cell.length_b   1.000
_cell.length_c   1.000
_cell.angle_alpha   90.00
_cell.angle_beta   90.00
_cell.angle_gamma   90.00
#
_symmetry.space_group_name_H-M   'P 1'
#
loop_
_entity.id
_entity.type
_entity.pdbx_description
1 polymer ?
#
loop_
_entity_poly.entity_id
_entity_poly.type
_entity_poly.pdbx_seq_one_letter_code
_entity_poly.pdbx_strand_id
1 'polypeptide(L)'
;MMLQARRRRLRRLAVAQAPAPWLTPGKQHLASCILSSFEKAFGRPLLAGRLNTHAPQELFGADTVVLAHDGGTDPTLIYANAAALQLWERPWAEMIGMPSRLTAEPQERAGRARMLATALQQHASEGYTGVRISKSGRRFQIHNARLWTLWGPGDQPCGQAAAFSSWWWL
;
A
#
# COMPACT_ATOMS: atom_id res chain seq x y z
N MET A 1 33.34 -42.09 4.72
CA MET A 1 31.89 -41.82 4.86
C MET A 1 31.52 -40.45 5.47
N MET A 2 32.39 -39.78 6.22
CA MET A 2 32.07 -38.48 6.85
C MET A 2 32.06 -37.24 5.90
N LEU A 3 32.78 -37.25 4.78
CA LEU A 3 32.85 -36.10 3.86
C LEU A 3 31.59 -35.92 2.99
N GLN A 4 30.85 -37.00 2.71
CA GLN A 4 29.63 -36.91 1.89
C GLN A 4 28.43 -36.41 2.68
N ALA A 5 28.38 -36.60 3.99
CA ALA A 5 27.32 -36.11 4.85
C ALA A 5 27.37 -34.59 5.05
N ARG A 6 28.59 -33.99 5.06
CA ARG A 6 28.76 -32.53 5.13
C ARG A 6 28.30 -31.82 3.86
N ARG A 7 28.51 -32.41 2.68
CA ARG A 7 28.06 -31.80 1.40
C ARG A 7 26.54 -31.80 1.22
N ARG A 8 25.82 -32.77 1.82
CA ARG A 8 24.36 -32.82 1.80
C ARG A 8 23.72 -31.81 2.76
N ARG A 9 24.38 -31.48 3.89
CA ARG A 9 23.90 -30.45 4.83
C ARG A 9 24.03 -29.02 4.26
N LEU A 10 25.11 -28.74 3.52
CA LEU A 10 25.35 -27.44 2.89
C LEU A 10 24.40 -27.18 1.70
N ARG A 11 23.91 -28.22 1.02
CA ARG A 11 22.91 -28.04 -0.05
C ARG A 11 21.50 -27.76 0.45
N ARG A 12 21.19 -28.05 1.72
CA ARG A 12 19.87 -27.69 2.31
C ARG A 12 19.78 -26.26 2.80
N LEU A 13 20.88 -25.52 2.87
CA LEU A 13 20.92 -24.13 3.31
C LEU A 13 20.84 -23.10 2.16
N ALA A 14 20.74 -23.55 0.93
CA ALA A 14 20.67 -22.67 -0.25
C ALA A 14 19.36 -22.86 -1.03
N VAL A 15 18.23 -23.05 -0.36
CA VAL A 15 16.96 -22.62 -0.95
C VAL A 15 16.91 -21.13 -0.70
N ALA A 16 17.36 -20.35 -1.67
CA ALA A 16 17.12 -18.93 -1.67
C ALA A 16 15.61 -18.74 -1.51
N GLN A 17 15.18 -18.29 -0.34
CA GLN A 17 13.78 -17.94 -0.12
C GLN A 17 13.46 -16.87 -1.16
N ALA A 18 12.40 -17.07 -1.92
CA ALA A 18 11.91 -16.05 -2.83
C ALA A 18 11.75 -14.74 -2.03
N PRO A 19 12.13 -13.58 -2.57
CA PRO A 19 11.97 -12.31 -1.87
C PRO A 19 10.50 -12.12 -1.51
N ALA A 20 10.25 -11.44 -0.41
CA ALA A 20 8.89 -11.10 -0.02
C ALA A 20 8.18 -10.37 -1.18
N PRO A 21 6.89 -10.64 -1.44
CA PRO A 21 6.20 -10.11 -2.62
C PRO A 21 6.19 -8.57 -2.69
N TRP A 22 6.28 -7.87 -1.56
CA TRP A 22 6.42 -6.40 -1.50
C TRP A 22 7.85 -5.89 -1.71
N LEU A 23 8.84 -6.80 -1.82
CA LEU A 23 10.25 -6.47 -2.05
C LEU A 23 10.76 -6.92 -3.42
N THR A 24 9.89 -7.31 -4.34
CA THR A 24 10.27 -7.49 -5.75
C THR A 24 10.79 -6.15 -6.32
N PRO A 25 11.67 -6.15 -7.33
CA PRO A 25 12.19 -4.91 -7.91
C PRO A 25 11.08 -3.91 -8.29
N GLY A 26 9.99 -4.40 -8.91
CA GLY A 26 8.84 -3.57 -9.26
C GLY A 26 8.14 -2.97 -8.04
N LYS A 27 8.01 -3.71 -6.95
CA LYS A 27 7.38 -3.21 -5.71
C LYS A 27 8.29 -2.28 -4.92
N GLN A 28 9.60 -2.50 -4.95
CA GLN A 28 10.56 -1.53 -4.40
C GLN A 28 10.48 -0.19 -5.14
N HIS A 29 10.39 -0.24 -6.47
CA HIS A 29 10.21 0.96 -7.28
C HIS A 29 8.88 1.68 -6.97
N LEU A 30 7.80 0.92 -6.84
CA LEU A 30 6.49 1.44 -6.45
C LEU A 30 6.52 2.08 -5.05
N ALA A 31 7.17 1.45 -4.08
CA ALA A 31 7.34 2.01 -2.74
C ALA A 31 8.08 3.35 -2.79
N SER A 32 9.15 3.45 -3.57
CA SER A 32 9.87 4.72 -3.79
C SER A 32 8.97 5.77 -4.43
N CYS A 33 8.15 5.39 -5.41
CA CYS A 33 7.17 6.27 -6.04
C CYS A 33 6.12 6.77 -5.03
N ILE A 34 5.58 5.90 -4.18
CA ILE A 34 4.63 6.27 -3.12
C ILE A 34 5.24 7.33 -2.20
N LEU A 35 6.46 7.11 -1.74
CA LEU A 35 7.16 8.00 -0.80
C LEU A 35 7.52 9.34 -1.43
N SER A 36 8.09 9.35 -2.62
CA SER A 36 8.47 10.59 -3.32
C SER A 36 7.25 11.41 -3.75
N SER A 37 6.19 10.75 -4.17
CA SER A 37 4.93 11.41 -4.51
C SER A 37 4.24 12.02 -3.30
N PHE A 38 4.34 11.38 -2.13
CA PHE A 38 3.86 11.94 -0.86
C PHE A 38 4.64 13.23 -0.50
N GLU A 39 5.95 13.19 -0.56
CA GLU A 39 6.79 14.37 -0.26
C GLU A 39 6.50 15.52 -1.22
N LYS A 40 6.31 15.23 -2.51
CA LYS A 40 5.87 16.22 -3.51
C LYS A 40 4.53 16.84 -3.17
N ALA A 41 3.58 16.03 -2.67
CA ALA A 41 2.22 16.48 -2.35
C ALA A 41 2.16 17.33 -1.07
N PHE A 42 2.91 16.96 -0.02
CA PHE A 42 2.74 17.51 1.33
C PHE A 42 3.97 18.25 1.87
N GLY A 43 5.08 18.29 1.12
CA GLY A 43 6.30 19.01 1.51
C GLY A 43 7.05 18.41 2.69
N ARG A 44 6.76 17.17 3.05
CA ARG A 44 7.38 16.43 4.17
C ARG A 44 7.40 14.93 3.87
N PRO A 45 8.33 14.15 4.45
CA PRO A 45 8.37 12.72 4.25
C PRO A 45 7.21 12.01 4.97
N LEU A 46 6.74 10.90 4.38
CA LEU A 46 5.76 10.00 5.02
C LEU A 46 6.39 9.19 6.16
N LEU A 47 7.62 8.70 5.93
CA LEU A 47 8.41 7.97 6.92
C LEU A 47 9.40 8.90 7.61
N ALA A 48 9.71 8.61 8.87
CA ALA A 48 10.79 9.29 9.58
C ALA A 48 12.15 8.97 8.92
N GLY A 49 13.01 9.98 8.72
CA GLY A 49 14.32 9.82 8.13
C GLY A 49 14.36 10.03 6.62
N ARG A 50 15.55 9.84 6.03
CA ARG A 50 15.78 9.97 4.59
C ARG A 50 15.44 8.68 3.86
N LEU A 51 15.00 8.79 2.61
CA LEU A 51 14.88 7.64 1.70
C LEU A 51 16.23 6.91 1.60
N ASN A 52 16.20 5.61 1.84
CA ASN A 52 17.35 4.73 1.81
C ASN A 52 16.99 3.37 1.22
N THR A 53 17.94 2.46 1.12
CA THR A 53 17.72 1.11 0.56
C THR A 53 16.73 0.26 1.36
N HIS A 54 16.45 0.60 2.62
CA HIS A 54 15.49 -0.08 3.49
C HIS A 54 14.09 0.52 3.44
N ALA A 55 13.91 1.68 2.79
CA ALA A 55 12.64 2.39 2.74
C ALA A 55 11.46 1.53 2.27
N PRO A 56 11.59 0.63 1.26
CA PRO A 56 10.51 -0.28 0.89
C PRO A 56 10.05 -1.20 2.03
N GLN A 57 10.99 -1.72 2.83
CA GLN A 57 10.66 -2.55 3.98
C GLN A 57 10.10 -1.71 5.14
N GLU A 58 10.63 -0.53 5.36
CA GLU A 58 10.12 0.42 6.37
C GLU A 58 8.69 0.85 6.05
N LEU A 59 8.38 1.13 4.79
CA LEU A 59 7.01 1.43 4.35
C LEU A 59 6.06 0.26 4.58
N PHE A 60 6.50 -0.95 4.25
CA PHE A 60 5.68 -2.14 4.48
C PHE A 60 5.41 -2.39 5.97
N GLY A 61 6.41 -2.20 6.82
CA GLY A 61 6.31 -2.39 8.27
C GLY A 61 5.80 -1.18 9.07
N ALA A 62 5.47 -0.07 8.42
CA ALA A 62 5.02 1.14 9.11
C ALA A 62 3.67 0.94 9.81
N ASP A 63 3.48 1.60 10.95
CA ASP A 63 2.20 1.58 11.69
C ASP A 63 1.10 2.35 10.96
N THR A 64 1.45 3.37 10.20
CA THR A 64 0.52 4.08 9.32
C THR A 64 0.00 3.14 8.24
N VAL A 65 -1.30 3.07 8.08
CA VAL A 65 -1.95 2.30 7.01
C VAL A 65 -1.68 2.98 5.67
N VAL A 66 -1.16 2.24 4.69
CA VAL A 66 -0.87 2.75 3.34
C VAL A 66 -1.44 1.81 2.29
N LEU A 67 -2.20 2.37 1.36
CA LEU A 67 -2.76 1.71 0.19
C LEU A 67 -2.44 2.51 -1.06
N ALA A 68 -2.33 1.82 -2.20
CA ALA A 68 -2.27 2.48 -3.50
C ALA A 68 -3.02 1.66 -4.55
N HIS A 69 -3.65 2.35 -5.49
CA HIS A 69 -4.27 1.75 -6.66
C HIS A 69 -3.72 2.38 -7.96
N ASP A 70 -3.89 1.67 -9.06
CA ASP A 70 -3.53 2.16 -10.40
C ASP A 70 -4.49 3.27 -10.88
N GLY A 71 -4.21 3.83 -12.04
CA GLY A 71 -5.00 4.89 -12.66
C GLY A 71 -6.06 4.42 -13.64
N GLY A 72 -6.47 3.15 -13.59
CA GLY A 72 -7.48 2.59 -14.48
C GLY A 72 -8.90 3.11 -14.21
N THR A 73 -9.83 2.81 -15.10
CA THR A 73 -11.25 3.19 -14.96
C THR A 73 -11.97 2.47 -13.83
N ASP A 74 -11.58 1.21 -13.55
CA ASP A 74 -11.92 0.48 -12.32
C ASP A 74 -10.61 0.17 -11.59
N PRO A 75 -10.08 1.11 -10.78
CA PRO A 75 -8.75 1.00 -10.21
C PRO A 75 -8.56 -0.26 -9.37
N THR A 76 -7.44 -0.94 -9.55
CA THR A 76 -7.06 -2.09 -8.74
C THR A 76 -5.96 -1.74 -7.75
N LEU A 77 -5.97 -2.39 -6.60
CA LEU A 77 -4.92 -2.20 -5.60
C LEU A 77 -3.59 -2.77 -6.12
N ILE A 78 -2.57 -1.94 -6.08
CA ILE A 78 -1.20 -2.27 -6.50
C ILE A 78 -0.24 -2.33 -5.32
N TYR A 79 -0.64 -1.76 -4.17
CA TYR A 79 0.14 -1.78 -2.93
C TYR A 79 -0.78 -1.76 -1.71
N ALA A 80 -0.36 -2.47 -0.67
CA ALA A 80 -0.91 -2.43 0.67
C ALA A 80 0.20 -2.79 1.67
N ASN A 81 0.45 -1.98 2.69
CA ASN A 81 1.43 -2.33 3.70
C ASN A 81 0.86 -3.32 4.75
N ALA A 82 1.68 -3.81 5.65
CA ALA A 82 1.27 -4.80 6.65
C ALA A 82 0.08 -4.32 7.49
N ALA A 83 0.07 -3.05 7.89
CA ALA A 83 -1.03 -2.46 8.65
C ALA A 83 -2.35 -2.48 7.85
N ALA A 84 -2.30 -2.21 6.54
CA ALA A 84 -3.45 -2.31 5.66
C ALA A 84 -3.95 -3.76 5.52
N LEU A 85 -3.05 -4.70 5.29
CA LEU A 85 -3.40 -6.13 5.18
C LEU A 85 -4.10 -6.63 6.45
N GLN A 86 -3.60 -6.24 7.62
CA GLN A 86 -4.19 -6.57 8.91
C GLN A 86 -5.59 -5.98 9.07
N LEU A 87 -5.75 -4.69 8.75
CA LEU A 87 -7.02 -3.97 8.94
C LEU A 87 -8.12 -4.51 8.03
N TRP A 88 -7.82 -4.81 6.76
CA TRP A 88 -8.77 -5.43 5.84
C TRP A 88 -8.86 -6.95 5.97
N GLU A 89 -8.05 -7.56 6.85
CA GLU A 89 -8.03 -9.02 7.09
C GLU A 89 -7.78 -9.81 5.79
N ARG A 90 -6.88 -9.32 4.95
CA ARG A 90 -6.53 -9.95 3.66
C ARG A 90 -5.03 -10.14 3.54
N PRO A 91 -4.57 -11.31 3.08
CA PRO A 91 -3.16 -11.49 2.73
C PRO A 91 -2.83 -10.68 1.46
N TRP A 92 -1.54 -10.42 1.24
CA TRP A 92 -1.05 -9.71 0.06
C TRP A 92 -1.62 -10.24 -1.26
N ALA A 93 -1.60 -11.57 -1.45
CA ALA A 93 -2.04 -12.22 -2.68
C ALA A 93 -3.55 -11.97 -3.00
N GLU A 94 -4.37 -11.75 -1.98
CA GLU A 94 -5.79 -11.41 -2.18
C GLU A 94 -6.02 -9.91 -2.33
N MET A 95 -5.22 -9.10 -1.65
CA MET A 95 -5.38 -7.64 -1.64
C MET A 95 -4.89 -7.02 -2.95
N ILE A 96 -3.72 -7.43 -3.43
CA ILE A 96 -3.14 -6.88 -4.66
C ILE A 96 -3.87 -7.43 -5.89
N GLY A 97 -4.28 -6.53 -6.77
CA GLY A 97 -5.10 -6.83 -7.95
C GLY A 97 -6.61 -6.79 -7.71
N MET A 98 -7.04 -6.67 -6.46
CA MET A 98 -8.46 -6.51 -6.13
C MET A 98 -8.94 -5.12 -6.58
N PRO A 99 -10.17 -5.01 -7.17
CA PRO A 99 -10.77 -3.69 -7.41
C PRO A 99 -10.85 -2.88 -6.11
N SER A 100 -10.30 -1.67 -6.13
CA SER A 100 -10.17 -0.86 -4.91
C SER A 100 -11.53 -0.48 -4.30
N ARG A 101 -12.59 -0.42 -5.11
CA ARG A 101 -13.97 -0.17 -4.64
C ARG A 101 -14.46 -1.22 -3.64
N LEU A 102 -13.93 -2.45 -3.69
CA LEU A 102 -14.32 -3.54 -2.78
C LEU A 102 -13.78 -3.37 -1.35
N THR A 103 -12.97 -2.36 -1.09
CA THR A 103 -12.58 -1.96 0.27
C THR A 103 -13.71 -1.29 1.04
N ALA A 104 -14.78 -0.90 0.36
CA ALA A 104 -15.96 -0.24 0.92
C ALA A 104 -17.25 -1.00 0.58
N GLU A 105 -18.24 -0.89 1.46
CA GLU A 105 -19.58 -1.40 1.21
C GLU A 105 -20.24 -0.68 0.01
N PRO A 106 -21.20 -1.32 -0.70
CA PRO A 106 -21.84 -0.70 -1.87
C PRO A 106 -22.39 0.71 -1.65
N GLN A 107 -23.01 0.97 -0.50
CA GLN A 107 -23.58 2.28 -0.14
C GLN A 107 -22.50 3.36 0.07
N GLU A 108 -21.27 2.98 0.36
CA GLU A 108 -20.15 3.90 0.58
C GLU A 108 -19.35 4.21 -0.71
N ARG A 109 -19.54 3.41 -1.75
CA ARG A 109 -18.69 3.47 -2.96
C ARG A 109 -18.87 4.75 -3.76
N ALA A 110 -20.09 5.28 -3.86
CA ALA A 110 -20.35 6.52 -4.59
C ALA A 110 -19.68 7.72 -3.93
N GLY A 111 -19.77 7.85 -2.60
CA GLY A 111 -19.09 8.89 -1.84
C GLY A 111 -17.58 8.78 -1.94
N ARG A 112 -17.06 7.56 -1.84
CA ARG A 112 -15.63 7.27 -2.02
C ARG A 112 -15.15 7.67 -3.43
N ALA A 113 -15.90 7.32 -4.48
CA ALA A 113 -15.54 7.66 -5.85
C ALA A 113 -15.48 9.18 -6.09
N ARG A 114 -16.43 9.92 -5.55
CA ARG A 114 -16.44 11.40 -5.63
C ARG A 114 -15.23 12.00 -4.93
N MET A 115 -14.90 11.52 -3.75
CA MET A 115 -13.74 11.99 -2.98
C MET A 115 -12.43 11.69 -3.72
N LEU A 116 -12.26 10.49 -4.26
CA LEU A 116 -11.07 10.12 -5.04
C LEU A 116 -10.91 10.99 -6.30
N ALA A 117 -12.02 11.29 -7.01
CA ALA A 117 -12.01 12.18 -8.16
C ALA A 117 -11.60 13.60 -7.81
N THR A 118 -12.11 14.14 -6.70
CA THR A 118 -11.73 15.47 -6.19
C THR A 118 -10.26 15.50 -5.80
N ALA A 119 -9.79 14.51 -5.07
CA ALA A 119 -8.38 14.40 -4.67
C ALA A 119 -7.45 14.28 -5.89
N LEU A 120 -7.87 13.56 -6.94
CA LEU A 120 -7.10 13.44 -8.18
C LEU A 120 -6.96 14.77 -8.91
N GLN A 121 -8.02 15.59 -8.96
CA GLN A 121 -7.98 16.93 -9.55
C GLN A 121 -7.05 17.88 -8.80
N GLN A 122 -6.99 17.77 -7.49
CA GLN A 122 -6.14 18.59 -6.61
C GLN A 122 -4.74 18.02 -6.45
N HIS A 123 -4.49 16.79 -6.90
CA HIS A 123 -3.27 15.98 -6.72
C HIS A 123 -2.91 15.67 -5.27
N ALA A 124 -3.56 16.27 -4.30
CA ALA A 124 -3.39 16.02 -2.88
C ALA A 124 -4.65 16.42 -2.11
N SER A 125 -5.00 15.68 -1.08
CA SER A 125 -6.12 15.98 -0.17
C SER A 125 -5.83 15.47 1.22
N GLU A 126 -6.27 16.21 2.23
CA GLU A 126 -6.19 15.83 3.64
C GLU A 126 -7.58 15.81 4.29
N GLY A 127 -7.68 15.19 5.46
CA GLY A 127 -8.88 15.26 6.29
C GLY A 127 -10.00 14.31 5.85
N TYR A 128 -9.74 13.36 4.97
CA TYR A 128 -10.77 12.43 4.54
C TYR A 128 -11.21 11.49 5.68
N THR A 129 -12.51 11.34 5.81
CA THR A 129 -13.16 10.44 6.77
C THR A 129 -14.17 9.56 6.03
N GLY A 130 -14.22 8.27 6.32
CA GLY A 130 -15.15 7.36 5.65
C GLY A 130 -15.17 5.97 6.27
N VAL A 131 -16.23 5.23 5.98
CA VAL A 131 -16.41 3.86 6.45
C VAL A 131 -15.85 2.87 5.44
N ARG A 132 -15.21 1.83 5.95
CA ARG A 132 -14.69 0.70 5.18
C ARG A 132 -15.12 -0.61 5.81
N ILE A 133 -14.92 -1.71 5.08
CA ILE A 133 -15.29 -3.05 5.51
C ILE A 133 -14.14 -4.02 5.28
N SER A 134 -13.84 -4.85 6.29
CA SER A 134 -12.87 -5.93 6.20
C SER A 134 -13.45 -7.17 5.52
N LYS A 135 -12.61 -8.15 5.22
CA LYS A 135 -13.01 -9.43 4.62
C LYS A 135 -14.05 -10.18 5.46
N SER A 136 -13.94 -10.13 6.78
CA SER A 136 -14.88 -10.78 7.71
C SER A 136 -16.20 -10.02 7.90
N GLY A 137 -16.37 -8.87 7.25
CA GLY A 137 -17.55 -8.02 7.37
C GLY A 137 -17.50 -7.04 8.54
N ARG A 138 -16.36 -6.86 9.20
CA ARG A 138 -16.19 -5.86 10.24
C ARG A 138 -16.04 -4.47 9.61
N ARG A 139 -16.86 -3.56 10.07
CA ARG A 139 -16.85 -2.17 9.62
C ARG A 139 -15.91 -1.35 10.48
N PHE A 140 -15.22 -0.40 9.87
CA PHE A 140 -14.36 0.53 10.58
C PHE A 140 -14.42 1.93 9.96
N GLN A 141 -14.22 2.92 10.79
CA GLN A 141 -14.16 4.33 10.41
C GLN A 141 -12.70 4.71 10.18
N ILE A 142 -12.40 5.22 8.99
CA ILE A 142 -11.14 5.93 8.72
C ILE A 142 -11.34 7.40 9.09
N HIS A 143 -10.35 7.97 9.73
CA HIS A 143 -10.35 9.38 10.10
C HIS A 143 -9.07 10.07 9.64
N ASN A 144 -9.22 11.28 9.11
CA ASN A 144 -8.13 12.17 8.73
C ASN A 144 -7.11 11.53 7.77
N ALA A 145 -7.59 10.81 6.75
CA ALA A 145 -6.73 10.23 5.73
C ALA A 145 -6.19 11.30 4.78
N ARG A 146 -4.97 11.06 4.31
CA ARG A 146 -4.34 11.79 3.22
C ARG A 146 -4.40 10.98 1.95
N LEU A 147 -4.65 11.68 0.84
CA LEU A 147 -4.68 11.10 -0.50
C LEU A 147 -3.76 11.90 -1.41
N TRP A 148 -3.04 11.23 -2.28
CA TRP A 148 -2.16 11.90 -3.24
C TRP A 148 -2.02 11.12 -4.54
N THR A 149 -1.73 11.84 -5.60
CA THR A 149 -1.43 11.29 -6.90
C THR A 149 -0.04 10.64 -6.89
N LEU A 150 0.07 9.45 -7.47
CA LEU A 150 1.35 8.81 -7.79
C LEU A 150 1.87 9.35 -9.11
N TRP A 151 3.13 9.79 -9.11
CA TRP A 151 3.81 10.34 -10.27
C TRP A 151 4.82 9.33 -10.82
N GLY A 152 4.58 8.86 -12.02
CA GLY A 152 5.48 7.99 -12.75
C GLY A 152 6.52 8.75 -13.57
N PRO A 153 7.26 8.04 -14.45
CA PRO A 153 8.25 8.66 -15.32
C PRO A 153 7.67 9.81 -16.16
N GLY A 154 8.43 10.90 -16.30
CA GLY A 154 7.98 12.08 -17.04
C GLY A 154 6.86 12.88 -16.36
N ASP A 155 6.75 12.78 -15.03
CA ASP A 155 5.69 13.44 -14.25
C ASP A 155 4.28 13.14 -14.75
N GLN A 156 4.04 11.91 -15.19
CA GLN A 156 2.72 11.45 -15.58
C GLN A 156 2.01 10.78 -14.40
N PRO A 157 0.72 11.12 -14.14
CA PRO A 157 -0.06 10.42 -13.13
C PRO A 157 -0.18 8.94 -13.48
N CYS A 158 0.09 8.06 -12.51
CA CYS A 158 0.01 6.61 -12.71
C CYS A 158 -0.81 5.87 -11.64
N GLY A 159 -1.44 6.60 -10.76
CA GLY A 159 -2.27 6.02 -9.71
C GLY A 159 -2.52 7.01 -8.58
N GLN A 160 -3.04 6.49 -7.50
CA GLN A 160 -3.37 7.25 -6.31
C GLN A 160 -3.05 6.44 -5.05
N ALA A 161 -2.59 7.10 -4.00
CA ALA A 161 -2.32 6.48 -2.73
C ALA A 161 -3.11 7.15 -1.59
N ALA A 162 -3.30 6.41 -0.52
CA ALA A 162 -3.93 6.89 0.71
C ALA A 162 -3.11 6.43 1.92
N ALA A 163 -3.03 7.28 2.94
CA ALA A 163 -2.43 6.94 4.22
C ALA A 163 -3.26 7.51 5.38
N PHE A 164 -3.38 6.73 6.44
CA PHE A 164 -4.03 7.15 7.68
C PHE A 164 -3.49 6.37 8.87
N SER A 165 -3.49 7.01 10.03
CA SER A 165 -3.09 6.39 11.31
C SER A 165 -4.24 6.35 12.31
N SER A 166 -5.31 7.09 12.06
CA SER A 166 -6.48 7.18 12.93
C SER A 166 -7.66 6.42 12.34
N TRP A 167 -8.11 5.40 13.05
CA TRP A 167 -9.28 4.60 12.69
C TRP A 167 -9.80 3.84 13.91
N TRP A 168 -11.03 3.37 13.85
CA TRP A 168 -11.64 2.54 14.90
C TRP A 168 -12.72 1.62 14.33
N TRP A 169 -12.93 0.48 14.99
CA TRP A 169 -14.02 -0.42 14.66
C TRP A 169 -15.40 0.18 15.01
N LEU A 170 -16.38 -0.09 14.16
CA LEU A 170 -17.78 0.25 14.36
C LEU A 170 -18.58 -0.91 14.97
#